data_28748aabad54f8e948361e0cc4a26e6d
#
_entry.id   28748aabad54f8e948361e0cc4a26e6d
#
_cell.length_a   1.000
_cell.length_b   1.000
_cell.length_c   1.000
_cell.angle_alpha   90.00
_cell.angle_beta   90.00
_cell.angle_gamma   90.00
#
_symmetry.space_group_name_H-M   'P 1'
#
loop_
_entity.id
_entity.type
_entity.pdbx_description
1 polymer ?
#
loop_
_entity_poly.entity_id
_entity_poly.type
_entity_poly.pdbx_seq_one_letter_code
_entity_poly.pdbx_strand_id
1 'polypeptide(L)'
;ISGPAAFVDTNINGTFNLLESVRSYWDELSGEAQENFRFLHVSTDEVYGSLEPTEPAFTEQHPYQPNSPYSASKAASDHLVRAYHHTYGLPVLTTNCSNNYGPYHFPEKLIPLCIQNALNDQPLPIYGDGQQIRDWLYVTDHCAAIRRVLESGSVGEVYNIGGWNEKTNLSVVATLCELLDELAPRSDGNSYQEQISFVKDRPGHDLRYAIDARKLERELDWRPAETFESGIRKTVEWYLANPQWVADVTSGAYRDWVTNHYQGQA
;
A
#
# COMPACT_ATOMS: atom_id res chain seq x y z
N ILE A 1 -4.73 -11.60 9.21
CA ILE A 1 -5.50 -11.64 10.47
C ILE A 1 -4.92 -12.69 11.41
N SER A 2 -4.44 -13.82 10.89
CA SER A 2 -3.72 -14.82 11.68
C SER A 2 -2.30 -14.33 11.99
N GLY A 3 -1.92 -14.27 13.29
CA GLY A 3 -0.58 -13.89 13.73
C GLY A 3 -0.36 -12.38 13.92
N PRO A 4 -1.24 -11.66 14.67
CA PRO A 4 -1.06 -10.22 14.92
C PRO A 4 0.22 -9.88 15.69
N ALA A 5 0.82 -10.83 16.41
CA ALA A 5 2.08 -10.65 17.12
C ALA A 5 3.21 -10.20 16.18
N ALA A 6 3.28 -10.76 14.96
CA ALA A 6 4.29 -10.36 13.98
C ALA A 6 4.20 -8.87 13.59
N PHE A 7 2.98 -8.31 13.53
CA PHE A 7 2.81 -6.87 13.29
C PHE A 7 3.30 -6.03 14.46
N VAL A 8 3.05 -6.46 15.70
CA VAL A 8 3.54 -5.79 16.90
C VAL A 8 5.07 -5.81 16.94
N ASP A 9 5.65 -6.99 16.76
CA ASP A 9 7.11 -7.15 16.81
C ASP A 9 7.81 -6.36 15.69
N THR A 10 7.32 -6.44 14.46
CA THR A 10 7.97 -5.77 13.33
C THR A 10 7.67 -4.27 13.32
N ASN A 11 6.40 -3.87 13.43
CA ASN A 11 6.04 -2.48 13.23
C ASN A 11 6.27 -1.63 14.48
N ILE A 12 6.03 -2.14 15.69
CA ILE A 12 6.23 -1.36 16.92
C ILE A 12 7.66 -1.54 17.45
N ASN A 13 8.04 -2.78 17.81
CA ASN A 13 9.37 -3.03 18.38
C ASN A 13 10.48 -2.76 17.38
N GLY A 14 10.29 -3.13 16.10
CA GLY A 14 11.25 -2.86 15.03
C GLY A 14 11.43 -1.35 14.80
N THR A 15 10.34 -0.57 14.76
CA THR A 15 10.43 0.89 14.64
C THR A 15 11.11 1.51 15.86
N PHE A 16 10.77 1.07 17.08
CA PHE A 16 11.46 1.52 18.30
C PHE A 16 12.97 1.27 18.23
N ASN A 17 13.39 0.05 17.90
CA ASN A 17 14.82 -0.30 17.79
C ASN A 17 15.54 0.55 16.73
N LEU A 18 14.88 0.81 15.59
CA LEU A 18 15.43 1.65 14.55
C LEU A 18 15.57 3.10 15.02
N LEU A 19 14.55 3.64 15.70
CA LEU A 19 14.58 5.01 16.25
C LEU A 19 15.71 5.19 17.27
N GLU A 20 15.94 4.23 18.17
CA GLU A 20 17.07 4.28 19.12
C GLU A 20 18.41 4.28 18.40
N SER A 21 18.59 3.42 17.38
CA SER A 21 19.81 3.37 16.58
C SER A 21 20.04 4.66 15.81
N VAL A 22 18.97 5.20 15.19
CA VAL A 22 19.02 6.45 14.42
C VAL A 22 19.31 7.64 15.33
N ARG A 23 18.69 7.71 16.52
CA ARG A 23 18.96 8.74 17.51
C ARG A 23 20.43 8.74 17.95
N SER A 24 20.95 7.55 18.33
CA SER A 24 22.36 7.42 18.71
C SER A 24 23.30 7.88 17.60
N TYR A 25 23.03 7.49 16.36
CA TYR A 25 23.81 7.93 15.20
C TYR A 25 23.72 9.44 14.97
N TRP A 26 22.51 10.01 15.04
CA TRP A 26 22.29 11.44 14.85
C TRP A 26 22.97 12.31 15.94
N ASP A 27 22.97 11.82 17.20
CA ASP A 27 23.65 12.50 18.33
C ASP A 27 25.19 12.53 18.14
N GLU A 28 25.77 11.61 17.37
CA GLU A 28 27.19 11.60 17.03
C GLU A 28 27.53 12.54 15.85
N LEU A 29 26.55 12.95 15.06
CA LEU A 29 26.75 13.89 13.95
C LEU A 29 26.95 15.32 14.47
N SER A 30 27.60 16.15 13.65
CA SER A 30 27.79 17.57 13.94
C SER A 30 27.79 18.41 12.68
N GLY A 31 27.53 19.72 12.83
CA GLY A 31 27.49 20.67 11.73
C GLY A 31 26.51 20.29 10.63
N GLU A 32 26.90 20.50 9.39
CA GLU A 32 26.04 20.30 8.22
C GLU A 32 25.48 18.87 8.10
N ALA A 33 26.23 17.86 8.52
CA ALA A 33 25.77 16.47 8.49
C ALA A 33 24.58 16.23 9.44
N GLN A 34 24.61 16.84 10.64
CA GLN A 34 23.53 16.77 11.61
C GLN A 34 22.32 17.60 11.16
N GLU A 35 22.55 18.82 10.65
CA GLU A 35 21.50 19.73 10.18
C GLU A 35 20.73 19.16 8.98
N ASN A 36 21.42 18.48 8.06
CA ASN A 36 20.83 17.91 6.86
C ASN A 36 20.26 16.50 7.06
N PHE A 37 20.46 15.90 8.24
CA PHE A 37 19.93 14.56 8.51
C PHE A 37 18.39 14.57 8.49
N ARG A 38 17.81 13.51 7.94
CA ARG A 38 16.35 13.30 7.90
C ARG A 38 16.06 11.80 8.12
N PHE A 39 15.09 11.51 8.96
CA PHE A 39 14.50 10.18 9.12
C PHE A 39 13.08 10.20 8.58
N LEU A 40 12.82 9.49 7.47
CA LEU A 40 11.49 9.39 6.89
C LEU A 40 10.86 8.05 7.25
N HIS A 41 9.70 8.10 7.87
CA HIS A 41 8.86 6.93 8.21
C HIS A 41 7.73 6.79 7.20
N VAL A 42 7.66 5.63 6.54
CA VAL A 42 6.58 5.30 5.60
C VAL A 42 5.47 4.55 6.33
N SER A 43 4.28 5.14 6.38
CA SER A 43 3.07 4.58 6.98
C SER A 43 1.96 4.36 5.94
N THR A 44 0.73 4.28 6.36
CA THR A 44 -0.43 3.92 5.56
C THR A 44 -1.64 4.79 5.92
N ASP A 45 -2.55 4.99 4.98
CA ASP A 45 -3.85 5.64 5.20
C ASP A 45 -4.78 4.82 6.11
N GLU A 46 -4.55 3.52 6.24
CA GLU A 46 -5.33 2.64 7.12
C GLU A 46 -5.30 3.07 8.60
N VAL A 47 -4.33 3.90 9.01
CA VAL A 47 -4.27 4.44 10.37
C VAL A 47 -5.43 5.38 10.70
N TYR A 48 -6.04 5.99 9.69
CA TYR A 48 -7.18 6.90 9.86
C TYR A 48 -8.51 6.17 10.09
N GLY A 49 -8.60 4.89 9.74
CA GLY A 49 -9.83 4.09 9.85
C GLY A 49 -10.59 3.98 8.53
N SER A 50 -11.92 3.88 8.59
CA SER A 50 -12.79 3.70 7.43
C SER A 50 -13.64 4.93 7.19
N LEU A 51 -13.91 5.26 5.93
CA LEU A 51 -14.83 6.31 5.51
C LEU A 51 -16.16 5.70 5.03
N GLU A 52 -17.24 6.43 5.28
CA GLU A 52 -18.51 6.22 4.57
C GLU A 52 -18.38 6.67 3.09
N PRO A 53 -19.25 6.20 2.18
CA PRO A 53 -19.12 6.47 0.75
C PRO A 53 -19.05 7.95 0.36
N THR A 54 -19.68 8.83 1.15
CA THR A 54 -19.80 10.27 0.84
C THR A 54 -18.96 11.17 1.74
N GLU A 55 -18.20 10.58 2.69
CA GLU A 55 -17.33 11.37 3.56
C GLU A 55 -16.16 11.97 2.78
N PRO A 56 -15.67 13.16 3.19
CA PRO A 56 -14.44 13.71 2.64
C PRO A 56 -13.24 12.77 2.85
N ALA A 57 -12.30 12.80 1.92
CA ALA A 57 -11.04 12.06 2.03
C ALA A 57 -10.23 12.48 3.27
N PHE A 58 -9.44 11.57 3.82
CA PHE A 58 -8.60 11.82 4.99
C PHE A 58 -7.55 12.88 4.73
N THR A 59 -7.50 13.90 5.55
CA THR A 59 -6.39 14.86 5.63
C THR A 59 -5.45 14.47 6.76
N GLU A 60 -4.27 15.08 6.82
CA GLU A 60 -3.29 14.87 7.91
C GLU A 60 -3.79 15.31 9.31
N GLN A 61 -4.94 16.00 9.35
CA GLN A 61 -5.59 16.44 10.60
C GLN A 61 -6.62 15.44 11.14
N HIS A 62 -6.94 14.38 10.39
CA HIS A 62 -7.87 13.36 10.87
C HIS A 62 -7.27 12.58 12.05
N PRO A 63 -8.05 12.30 13.10
CA PRO A 63 -7.60 11.44 14.18
C PRO A 63 -7.37 10.01 13.69
N TYR A 64 -6.39 9.32 14.26
CA TYR A 64 -6.16 7.91 13.98
C TYR A 64 -7.24 7.05 14.65
N GLN A 65 -7.89 6.19 13.86
CA GLN A 65 -8.96 5.26 14.28
C GLN A 65 -8.79 3.88 13.60
N PRO A 66 -7.62 3.23 13.74
CA PRO A 66 -7.31 1.99 13.04
C PRO A 66 -8.24 0.84 13.43
N ASN A 67 -8.76 0.08 12.45
CA ASN A 67 -9.73 -1.00 12.65
C ASN A 67 -9.10 -2.41 12.59
N SER A 68 -7.82 -2.54 12.32
CA SER A 68 -7.14 -3.83 12.26
C SER A 68 -5.89 -3.86 13.14
N PRO A 69 -5.41 -5.05 13.58
CA PRO A 69 -4.13 -5.16 14.29
C PRO A 69 -2.93 -4.62 13.48
N TYR A 70 -2.97 -4.74 12.16
CA TYR A 70 -1.95 -4.17 11.27
C TYR A 70 -1.99 -2.64 11.34
N SER A 71 -3.13 -2.02 11.04
CA SER A 71 -3.25 -0.56 11.05
C SER A 71 -3.01 0.04 12.44
N ALA A 72 -3.44 -0.65 13.51
CA ALA A 72 -3.14 -0.26 14.89
C ALA A 72 -1.62 -0.28 15.18
N SER A 73 -0.90 -1.29 14.70
CA SER A 73 0.56 -1.36 14.86
C SER A 73 1.28 -0.28 14.08
N LYS A 74 0.79 0.08 12.89
CA LYS A 74 1.32 1.21 12.09
C LYS A 74 1.04 2.54 12.77
N ALA A 75 -0.16 2.77 13.30
CA ALA A 75 -0.49 3.96 14.07
C ALA A 75 0.40 4.10 15.32
N ALA A 76 0.70 2.99 16.01
CA ALA A 76 1.63 3.00 17.14
C ALA A 76 3.05 3.40 16.72
N SER A 77 3.53 2.91 15.57
CA SER A 77 4.83 3.33 15.00
C SER A 77 4.87 4.82 14.69
N ASP A 78 3.82 5.35 14.06
CA ASP A 78 3.71 6.79 13.74
C ASP A 78 3.77 7.65 15.01
N HIS A 79 3.09 7.21 16.08
CA HIS A 79 3.16 7.88 17.37
C HIS A 79 4.54 7.82 18.02
N LEU A 80 5.28 6.71 17.89
CA LEU A 80 6.67 6.62 18.34
C LEU A 80 7.55 7.60 17.57
N VAL A 81 7.46 7.64 16.24
CA VAL A 81 8.23 8.57 15.40
C VAL A 81 7.96 10.01 15.80
N ARG A 82 6.67 10.38 15.94
CA ARG A 82 6.27 11.71 16.42
C ARG A 82 6.82 12.01 17.81
N ALA A 83 6.76 11.06 18.74
CA ALA A 83 7.26 11.25 20.11
C ALA A 83 8.78 11.50 20.15
N TYR A 84 9.55 10.80 19.31
CA TYR A 84 11.00 11.00 19.20
C TYR A 84 11.36 12.40 18.68
N HIS A 85 10.57 12.94 17.75
CA HIS A 85 10.72 14.32 17.32
C HIS A 85 10.48 15.31 18.48
N HIS A 86 9.33 15.19 19.16
CA HIS A 86 8.96 16.14 20.21
C HIS A 86 9.81 16.02 21.47
N THR A 87 10.32 14.82 21.78
CA THR A 87 11.10 14.59 23.01
C THR A 87 12.59 14.85 22.82
N TYR A 88 13.14 14.42 21.69
CA TYR A 88 14.58 14.43 21.45
C TYR A 88 15.00 15.38 20.32
N GLY A 89 14.07 15.99 19.61
CA GLY A 89 14.36 16.84 18.47
C GLY A 89 14.80 16.09 17.21
N LEU A 90 14.63 14.75 17.18
CA LEU A 90 15.03 13.95 16.03
C LEU A 90 14.33 14.47 14.75
N PRO A 91 15.07 14.75 13.65
CA PRO A 91 14.51 15.31 12.44
C PRO A 91 13.76 14.24 11.62
N VAL A 92 12.50 14.01 11.96
CA VAL A 92 11.63 13.00 11.36
C VAL A 92 10.67 13.60 10.34
N LEU A 93 10.22 12.75 9.42
CA LEU A 93 9.13 12.97 8.47
C LEU A 93 8.27 11.73 8.46
N THR A 94 6.95 11.87 8.32
CA THR A 94 6.04 10.72 8.16
C THR A 94 5.24 10.86 6.89
N THR A 95 5.06 9.77 6.16
CA THR A 95 4.16 9.71 5.00
C THR A 95 3.09 8.65 5.20
N ASN A 96 1.82 9.00 4.95
CA ASN A 96 0.71 8.07 4.94
C ASN A 96 0.26 7.91 3.49
N CYS A 97 0.42 6.70 2.92
CA CYS A 97 0.12 6.47 1.52
C CYS A 97 -1.14 5.61 1.33
N SER A 98 -1.80 5.84 0.20
CA SER A 98 -2.88 4.99 -0.29
C SER A 98 -2.37 3.66 -0.87
N ASN A 99 -3.27 2.82 -1.40
CA ASN A 99 -2.93 1.50 -1.91
C ASN A 99 -1.98 1.57 -3.11
N ASN A 100 -0.79 1.03 -2.95
CA ASN A 100 0.21 0.97 -4.01
C ASN A 100 -0.04 -0.18 -4.98
N TYR A 101 0.28 0.02 -6.25
CA TYR A 101 0.31 -1.03 -7.26
C TYR A 101 1.40 -0.73 -8.31
N GLY A 102 1.82 -1.75 -9.05
CA GLY A 102 2.84 -1.61 -10.08
C GLY A 102 3.83 -2.78 -10.13
N PRO A 103 4.97 -2.59 -10.79
CA PRO A 103 6.07 -3.54 -10.82
C PRO A 103 6.53 -3.97 -9.43
N TYR A 104 6.97 -5.22 -9.31
CA TYR A 104 7.51 -5.81 -8.07
C TYR A 104 6.53 -5.89 -6.89
N HIS A 105 5.23 -5.69 -7.10
CA HIS A 105 4.23 -5.87 -6.06
C HIS A 105 4.08 -7.36 -5.74
N PHE A 106 4.24 -7.73 -4.47
CA PHE A 106 4.25 -9.15 -4.06
C PHE A 106 2.91 -9.84 -4.38
N PRO A 107 2.93 -11.06 -4.96
CA PRO A 107 1.75 -11.71 -5.52
C PRO A 107 0.63 -12.15 -4.56
N GLU A 108 0.70 -11.80 -3.27
CA GLU A 108 -0.43 -11.96 -2.32
C GLU A 108 -1.46 -10.83 -2.40
N LYS A 109 -1.09 -9.70 -3.01
CA LYS A 109 -1.94 -8.53 -3.13
C LYS A 109 -2.89 -8.64 -4.32
N LEU A 110 -4.03 -7.94 -4.24
CA LEU A 110 -5.16 -8.09 -5.17
C LEU A 110 -4.74 -8.11 -6.66
N ILE A 111 -4.05 -7.07 -7.11
CA ILE A 111 -3.69 -6.91 -8.53
C ILE A 111 -2.77 -8.02 -9.02
N PRO A 112 -1.58 -8.26 -8.44
CA PRO A 112 -0.71 -9.31 -8.93
C PRO A 112 -1.26 -10.72 -8.69
N LEU A 113 -2.04 -10.95 -7.63
CA LEU A 113 -2.72 -12.23 -7.40
C LEU A 113 -3.71 -12.52 -8.52
N CYS A 114 -4.56 -11.54 -8.89
CA CYS A 114 -5.53 -11.72 -9.97
C CYS A 114 -4.85 -11.94 -11.31
N ILE A 115 -3.76 -11.23 -11.63
CA ILE A 115 -2.99 -11.47 -12.85
C ILE A 115 -2.45 -12.90 -12.87
N GLN A 116 -1.84 -13.38 -11.77
CA GLN A 116 -1.31 -14.73 -11.68
C GLN A 116 -2.39 -15.80 -11.81
N ASN A 117 -3.48 -15.64 -11.09
CA ASN A 117 -4.60 -16.58 -11.12
C ASN A 117 -5.22 -16.63 -12.52
N ALA A 118 -5.44 -15.49 -13.16
CA ALA A 118 -5.97 -15.42 -14.52
C ALA A 118 -5.11 -16.23 -15.49
N LEU A 119 -3.82 -16.00 -15.52
CA LEU A 119 -2.88 -16.67 -16.42
C LEU A 119 -2.70 -18.17 -16.14
N ASN A 120 -3.08 -18.63 -14.96
CA ASN A 120 -3.02 -20.05 -14.55
C ASN A 120 -4.38 -20.73 -14.47
N ASP A 121 -5.41 -20.18 -15.11
CA ASP A 121 -6.80 -20.70 -15.10
C ASP A 121 -7.35 -20.94 -13.68
N GLN A 122 -6.97 -20.09 -12.71
CA GLN A 122 -7.44 -20.14 -11.34
C GLN A 122 -8.53 -19.09 -11.08
N PRO A 123 -9.45 -19.32 -10.11
CA PRO A 123 -10.45 -18.33 -9.72
C PRO A 123 -9.83 -16.99 -9.30
N LEU A 124 -10.50 -15.88 -9.65
CA LEU A 124 -10.15 -14.53 -9.21
C LEU A 124 -10.98 -14.19 -7.97
N PRO A 125 -10.44 -14.38 -6.75
CA PRO A 125 -11.23 -14.24 -5.53
C PRO A 125 -11.51 -12.78 -5.21
N ILE A 126 -12.80 -12.43 -5.07
CA ILE A 126 -13.27 -11.12 -4.62
C ILE A 126 -13.96 -11.29 -3.27
N TYR A 127 -13.47 -10.57 -2.25
CA TYR A 127 -14.07 -10.58 -0.92
C TYR A 127 -15.41 -9.85 -0.89
N GLY A 128 -16.42 -10.48 -0.24
CA GLY A 128 -17.76 -9.92 -0.14
C GLY A 128 -18.40 -9.71 -1.50
N ASP A 129 -18.90 -8.51 -1.75
CA ASP A 129 -19.48 -8.07 -3.03
C ASP A 129 -18.50 -7.28 -3.91
N GLY A 130 -17.28 -7.05 -3.43
CA GLY A 130 -16.23 -6.32 -4.13
C GLY A 130 -16.44 -4.80 -4.18
N GLN A 131 -17.37 -4.26 -3.40
CA GLN A 131 -17.69 -2.82 -3.40
C GLN A 131 -16.78 -1.98 -2.50
N GLN A 132 -15.83 -2.60 -1.80
CA GLN A 132 -14.84 -1.86 -1.03
C GLN A 132 -14.02 -0.97 -1.95
N ILE A 133 -13.92 0.32 -1.58
CA ILE A 133 -13.24 1.35 -2.37
C ILE A 133 -11.84 1.58 -1.84
N ARG A 134 -10.88 1.68 -2.76
CA ARG A 134 -9.48 2.02 -2.45
C ARG A 134 -9.00 3.12 -3.39
N ASP A 135 -8.19 4.02 -2.88
CA ASP A 135 -7.41 4.94 -3.71
C ASP A 135 -6.13 4.23 -4.18
N TRP A 136 -5.88 4.22 -5.47
CA TRP A 136 -4.79 3.46 -6.09
C TRP A 136 -3.67 4.38 -6.58
N LEU A 137 -2.47 4.16 -6.05
CA LEU A 137 -1.27 4.95 -6.32
C LEU A 137 -0.23 4.10 -7.06
N TYR A 138 0.19 4.54 -8.24
CA TYR A 138 1.23 3.83 -8.97
C TYR A 138 2.57 3.94 -8.25
N VAL A 139 3.30 2.81 -8.15
CA VAL A 139 4.46 2.69 -7.24
C VAL A 139 5.59 3.69 -7.55
N THR A 140 5.83 4.02 -8.83
CA THR A 140 6.87 5.00 -9.18
C THR A 140 6.51 6.41 -8.75
N ASP A 141 5.22 6.76 -8.77
CA ASP A 141 4.73 8.03 -8.25
C ASP A 141 4.89 8.10 -6.74
N HIS A 142 4.59 7.00 -6.03
CA HIS A 142 4.86 6.94 -4.59
C HIS A 142 6.35 7.11 -4.28
N CYS A 143 7.24 6.43 -5.00
CA CYS A 143 8.68 6.61 -4.84
C CYS A 143 9.13 8.06 -5.09
N ALA A 144 8.56 8.72 -6.10
CA ALA A 144 8.84 10.13 -6.38
C ALA A 144 8.35 11.04 -5.25
N ALA A 145 7.16 10.77 -4.68
CA ALA A 145 6.62 11.48 -3.53
C ALA A 145 7.50 11.33 -2.29
N ILE A 146 7.91 10.09 -1.96
CA ILE A 146 8.82 9.80 -0.83
C ILE A 146 10.11 10.60 -0.98
N ARG A 147 10.73 10.60 -2.16
CA ARG A 147 11.94 11.38 -2.42
C ARG A 147 11.70 12.87 -2.24
N ARG A 148 10.59 13.40 -2.77
CA ARG A 148 10.25 14.81 -2.65
C ARG A 148 10.04 15.21 -1.18
N VAL A 149 9.36 14.39 -0.38
CA VAL A 149 9.18 14.62 1.06
C VAL A 149 10.52 14.56 1.79
N LEU A 150 11.38 13.60 1.50
CA LEU A 150 12.69 13.47 2.13
C LEU A 150 13.60 14.67 1.82
N GLU A 151 13.59 15.16 0.57
CA GLU A 151 14.45 16.24 0.10
C GLU A 151 13.96 17.63 0.55
N SER A 152 12.65 17.85 0.64
CA SER A 152 12.07 19.19 0.76
C SER A 152 10.95 19.31 1.79
N GLY A 153 10.53 18.22 2.43
CA GLY A 153 9.48 18.24 3.45
C GLY A 153 9.91 18.95 4.73
N SER A 154 8.95 19.57 5.41
CA SER A 154 9.16 20.21 6.71
C SER A 154 9.32 19.15 7.80
N VAL A 155 10.42 19.22 8.55
CA VAL A 155 10.73 18.30 9.65
C VAL A 155 9.62 18.33 10.70
N GLY A 156 9.24 17.15 11.19
CA GLY A 156 8.15 16.96 12.16
C GLY A 156 6.76 16.83 11.54
N GLU A 157 6.62 17.06 10.22
CA GLU A 157 5.35 17.04 9.53
C GLU A 157 4.97 15.65 8.99
N VAL A 158 3.65 15.47 8.82
CA VAL A 158 3.04 14.33 8.13
C VAL A 158 2.58 14.77 6.75
N TYR A 159 2.79 13.92 5.74
CA TYR A 159 2.34 14.15 4.37
C TYR A 159 1.53 12.94 3.88
N ASN A 160 0.30 13.19 3.50
CA ASN A 160 -0.53 12.22 2.81
C ASN A 160 -0.12 12.10 1.34
N ILE A 161 -0.02 10.86 0.84
CA ILE A 161 0.34 10.57 -0.55
C ILE A 161 -0.77 9.71 -1.16
N GLY A 162 -1.57 10.28 -2.05
CA GLY A 162 -2.71 9.63 -2.71
C GLY A 162 -2.62 9.66 -4.23
N GLY A 163 -3.32 8.72 -4.86
CA GLY A 163 -3.40 8.61 -6.31
C GLY A 163 -4.56 9.40 -6.93
N TRP A 164 -5.54 9.81 -6.11
CA TRP A 164 -6.85 10.35 -6.55
C TRP A 164 -7.59 9.41 -7.51
N ASN A 165 -7.37 8.10 -7.37
CA ASN A 165 -7.92 7.05 -8.21
C ASN A 165 -8.76 6.08 -7.38
N GLU A 166 -9.89 6.56 -6.84
CA GLU A 166 -10.81 5.72 -6.09
C GLU A 166 -11.51 4.72 -7.02
N LYS A 167 -11.35 3.43 -6.76
CA LYS A 167 -11.98 2.34 -7.51
C LYS A 167 -12.47 1.26 -6.55
N THR A 168 -13.58 0.61 -6.88
CA THR A 168 -14.01 -0.59 -6.17
C THR A 168 -13.09 -1.76 -6.53
N ASN A 169 -12.93 -2.73 -5.61
CA ASN A 169 -12.14 -3.93 -5.88
C ASN A 169 -12.66 -4.67 -7.12
N LEU A 170 -13.98 -4.75 -7.27
CA LEU A 170 -14.60 -5.39 -8.44
C LEU A 170 -14.24 -4.66 -9.75
N SER A 171 -14.28 -3.31 -9.78
CA SER A 171 -13.91 -2.56 -10.97
C SER A 171 -12.44 -2.71 -11.34
N VAL A 172 -11.54 -2.79 -10.35
CA VAL A 172 -10.12 -3.07 -10.58
C VAL A 172 -9.93 -4.43 -11.23
N VAL A 173 -10.58 -5.48 -10.71
CA VAL A 173 -10.45 -6.83 -11.28
C VAL A 173 -11.08 -6.92 -12.67
N ALA A 174 -12.22 -6.26 -12.92
CA ALA A 174 -12.80 -6.18 -14.26
C ALA A 174 -11.85 -5.53 -15.27
N THR A 175 -11.23 -4.39 -14.91
CA THR A 175 -10.21 -3.73 -15.76
C THR A 175 -9.00 -4.63 -16.03
N LEU A 176 -8.55 -5.40 -15.02
CA LEU A 176 -7.47 -6.38 -15.22
C LEU A 176 -7.87 -7.45 -16.24
N CYS A 177 -9.08 -7.98 -16.15
CA CYS A 177 -9.59 -8.99 -17.10
C CYS A 177 -9.63 -8.43 -18.53
N GLU A 178 -10.15 -7.22 -18.73
CA GLU A 178 -10.19 -6.55 -20.03
C GLU A 178 -8.78 -6.38 -20.63
N LEU A 179 -7.80 -5.96 -19.81
CA LEU A 179 -6.42 -5.81 -20.27
C LEU A 179 -5.77 -7.16 -20.59
N LEU A 180 -6.06 -8.20 -19.82
CA LEU A 180 -5.54 -9.54 -20.09
C LEU A 180 -6.20 -10.17 -21.33
N ASP A 181 -7.49 -9.95 -21.56
CA ASP A 181 -8.19 -10.36 -22.77
C ASP A 181 -7.57 -9.73 -24.03
N GLU A 182 -7.07 -8.47 -23.91
CA GLU A 182 -6.36 -7.77 -25.00
C GLU A 182 -4.91 -8.26 -25.17
N LEU A 183 -4.14 -8.32 -24.08
CA LEU A 183 -2.68 -8.48 -24.12
C LEU A 183 -2.21 -9.94 -24.09
N ALA A 184 -3.02 -10.84 -23.55
CA ALA A 184 -2.73 -12.27 -23.40
C ALA A 184 -4.03 -13.09 -23.48
N PRO A 185 -4.77 -13.06 -24.62
CA PRO A 185 -6.08 -13.68 -24.72
C PRO A 185 -6.02 -15.18 -24.45
N ARG A 186 -7.06 -15.71 -23.80
CA ARG A 186 -7.21 -17.13 -23.52
C ARG A 186 -7.33 -17.96 -24.80
N SER A 187 -6.75 -19.14 -24.80
CA SER A 187 -6.78 -20.05 -25.95
C SER A 187 -8.17 -20.59 -26.31
N ASP A 188 -9.10 -20.61 -25.32
CA ASP A 188 -10.50 -21.02 -25.49
C ASP A 188 -11.41 -19.90 -26.01
N GLY A 189 -10.90 -18.66 -26.12
CA GLY A 189 -11.62 -17.49 -26.60
C GLY A 189 -12.59 -16.88 -25.57
N ASN A 190 -12.63 -17.39 -24.34
CA ASN A 190 -13.44 -16.87 -23.26
C ASN A 190 -12.75 -15.67 -22.58
N SER A 191 -13.56 -14.78 -21.93
CA SER A 191 -13.02 -13.68 -21.14
C SER A 191 -12.50 -14.18 -19.79
N TYR A 192 -11.43 -13.56 -19.29
CA TYR A 192 -10.95 -13.74 -17.92
C TYR A 192 -11.98 -13.32 -16.86
N GLN A 193 -12.98 -12.51 -17.21
CA GLN A 193 -14.08 -12.16 -16.30
C GLN A 193 -14.89 -13.38 -15.83
N GLU A 194 -14.92 -14.46 -16.60
CA GLU A 194 -15.59 -15.72 -16.20
C GLU A 194 -14.91 -16.42 -15.01
N GLN A 195 -13.66 -16.07 -14.71
CA GLN A 195 -12.93 -16.60 -13.55
C GLN A 195 -13.23 -15.83 -12.25
N ILE A 196 -13.97 -14.72 -12.29
CA ILE A 196 -14.32 -13.94 -11.08
C ILE A 196 -15.16 -14.81 -10.16
N SER A 197 -14.75 -14.92 -8.90
CA SER A 197 -15.39 -15.71 -7.87
C SER A 197 -15.54 -14.91 -6.58
N PHE A 198 -16.76 -14.82 -6.06
CA PHE A 198 -17.00 -14.12 -4.80
C PHE A 198 -16.78 -15.08 -3.63
N VAL A 199 -15.97 -14.62 -2.67
CA VAL A 199 -15.65 -15.38 -1.46
C VAL A 199 -16.15 -14.64 -0.22
N LYS A 200 -16.25 -15.37 0.93
CA LYS A 200 -16.67 -14.75 2.19
C LYS A 200 -15.79 -13.55 2.54
N ASP A 201 -16.44 -12.47 2.96
CA ASP A 201 -15.71 -11.26 3.35
C ASP A 201 -14.87 -11.47 4.62
N ARG A 202 -13.76 -10.74 4.70
CA ARG A 202 -12.84 -10.80 5.84
C ARG A 202 -13.35 -9.94 7.00
N PRO A 203 -13.14 -10.34 8.27
CA PRO A 203 -13.45 -9.50 9.42
C PRO A 203 -12.68 -8.17 9.38
N GLY A 204 -13.36 -7.08 9.73
CA GLY A 204 -12.73 -5.75 9.76
C GLY A 204 -12.33 -5.22 8.38
N HIS A 205 -13.08 -5.59 7.33
CA HIS A 205 -12.84 -5.09 5.99
C HIS A 205 -13.45 -3.70 5.85
N ASP A 206 -12.64 -2.68 5.94
CA ASP A 206 -13.06 -1.29 5.82
C ASP A 206 -13.69 -0.99 4.46
N LEU A 207 -14.75 -0.20 4.47
CA LEU A 207 -15.56 0.08 3.29
C LEU A 207 -14.82 0.95 2.28
N ARG A 208 -14.22 2.06 2.75
CA ARG A 208 -13.58 3.02 1.85
C ARG A 208 -12.33 3.62 2.49
N TYR A 209 -11.26 3.68 1.70
CA TYR A 209 -10.10 4.51 1.95
C TYR A 209 -9.97 5.53 0.83
N ALA A 210 -9.86 6.79 1.20
CA ALA A 210 -9.56 7.89 0.30
C ALA A 210 -8.69 8.91 1.04
N ILE A 211 -7.63 9.36 0.38
CA ILE A 211 -6.64 10.25 1.01
C ILE A 211 -6.55 11.58 0.27
N ASP A 212 -6.46 12.66 1.03
CA ASP A 212 -6.30 14.02 0.51
C ASP A 212 -4.80 14.38 0.50
N ALA A 213 -4.21 14.39 -0.67
CA ALA A 213 -2.80 14.74 -0.87
C ALA A 213 -2.55 16.22 -1.23
N ARG A 214 -3.54 17.10 -1.05
CA ARG A 214 -3.42 18.54 -1.40
C ARG A 214 -2.34 19.27 -0.60
N LYS A 215 -1.98 18.81 0.60
CA LYS A 215 -0.86 19.36 1.36
C LYS A 215 0.45 19.15 0.62
N LEU A 216 0.71 17.92 0.17
CA LEU A 216 1.90 17.55 -0.59
C LEU A 216 1.98 18.35 -1.90
N GLU A 217 0.86 18.50 -2.61
CA GLU A 217 0.79 19.32 -3.81
C GLU A 217 1.14 20.78 -3.52
N ARG A 218 0.48 21.40 -2.55
CA ARG A 218 0.65 22.81 -2.21
C ARG A 218 2.05 23.14 -1.71
N GLU A 219 2.64 22.28 -0.88
CA GLU A 219 3.89 22.59 -0.18
C GLU A 219 5.12 22.10 -0.95
N LEU A 220 5.00 21.01 -1.71
CA LEU A 220 6.13 20.38 -2.36
C LEU A 220 5.97 20.24 -3.89
N ASP A 221 4.91 20.80 -4.47
CA ASP A 221 4.64 20.79 -5.92
C ASP A 221 4.71 19.37 -6.50
N TRP A 222 4.04 18.41 -5.83
CA TRP A 222 4.00 17.02 -6.28
C TRP A 222 2.58 16.60 -6.59
N ARG A 223 2.41 15.92 -7.74
CA ARG A 223 1.21 15.18 -8.14
C ARG A 223 1.61 13.85 -8.77
N PRO A 224 0.75 12.81 -8.72
CA PRO A 224 0.98 11.59 -9.46
C PRO A 224 1.03 11.89 -10.96
N ALA A 225 1.95 11.24 -11.67
CA ALA A 225 2.10 11.37 -13.12
C ALA A 225 1.21 10.36 -13.86
N GLU A 226 0.88 9.23 -13.23
CA GLU A 226 0.07 8.17 -13.82
C GLU A 226 -1.40 8.30 -13.39
N THR A 227 -2.31 8.08 -14.35
CA THR A 227 -3.70 7.75 -14.05
C THR A 227 -3.82 6.28 -13.70
N PHE A 228 -4.96 5.86 -13.14
CA PHE A 228 -5.19 4.43 -12.90
C PHE A 228 -5.11 3.63 -14.20
N GLU A 229 -5.69 4.13 -15.27
CA GLU A 229 -5.76 3.45 -16.57
C GLU A 229 -4.36 3.28 -17.19
N SER A 230 -3.50 4.30 -17.14
CA SER A 230 -2.12 4.21 -17.66
C SER A 230 -1.23 3.32 -16.78
N GLY A 231 -1.34 3.44 -15.45
CA GLY A 231 -0.55 2.66 -14.51
C GLY A 231 -0.93 1.17 -14.49
N ILE A 232 -2.24 0.84 -14.57
CA ILE A 232 -2.67 -0.55 -14.54
C ILE A 232 -2.26 -1.31 -15.82
N ARG A 233 -2.31 -0.67 -16.98
CA ARG A 233 -1.78 -1.24 -18.23
C ARG A 233 -0.29 -1.55 -18.10
N LYS A 234 0.52 -0.59 -17.66
CA LYS A 234 1.96 -0.78 -17.42
C LYS A 234 2.23 -1.92 -16.43
N THR A 235 1.36 -2.06 -15.42
CA THR A 235 1.47 -3.14 -14.43
C THR A 235 1.25 -4.50 -15.08
N VAL A 236 0.16 -4.68 -15.84
CA VAL A 236 -0.12 -5.93 -16.54
C VAL A 236 1.01 -6.28 -17.52
N GLU A 237 1.42 -5.32 -18.36
CA GLU A 237 2.54 -5.50 -19.31
C GLU A 237 3.83 -5.93 -18.58
N TRP A 238 4.12 -5.34 -17.41
CA TRP A 238 5.29 -5.71 -16.64
C TRP A 238 5.22 -7.18 -16.14
N TYR A 239 4.08 -7.62 -15.58
CA TYR A 239 3.93 -9.00 -15.11
C TYR A 239 4.01 -10.01 -16.26
N LEU A 240 3.44 -9.69 -17.43
CA LEU A 240 3.55 -10.53 -18.64
C LEU A 240 5.00 -10.64 -19.13
N ALA A 241 5.79 -9.56 -19.01
CA ALA A 241 7.19 -9.53 -19.44
C ALA A 241 8.18 -10.13 -18.41
N ASN A 242 7.77 -10.35 -17.15
CA ASN A 242 8.66 -10.77 -16.06
C ASN A 242 8.18 -12.07 -15.35
N PRO A 243 7.85 -13.15 -16.07
CA PRO A 243 7.33 -14.39 -15.46
C PRO A 243 8.38 -15.07 -14.56
N GLN A 244 9.68 -14.92 -14.86
CA GLN A 244 10.73 -15.50 -14.03
C GLN A 244 10.78 -14.86 -12.65
N TRP A 245 10.67 -13.53 -12.55
CA TRP A 245 10.61 -12.84 -11.25
C TRP A 245 9.42 -13.34 -10.41
N VAL A 246 8.27 -13.51 -11.06
CA VAL A 246 7.07 -14.05 -10.39
C VAL A 246 7.32 -15.46 -9.88
N ALA A 247 7.90 -16.34 -10.71
CA ALA A 247 8.23 -17.72 -10.30
C ALA A 247 9.19 -17.74 -9.10
N ASP A 248 10.20 -16.87 -9.09
CA ASP A 248 11.20 -16.78 -8.02
C ASP A 248 10.56 -16.36 -6.69
N VAL A 249 9.72 -15.33 -6.67
CA VAL A 249 9.09 -14.84 -5.44
C VAL A 249 7.93 -15.72 -4.94
N THR A 250 7.34 -16.55 -5.82
CA THR A 250 6.25 -17.44 -5.44
C THR A 250 6.72 -18.86 -5.07
N SER A 251 8.02 -19.12 -5.08
CA SER A 251 8.60 -20.41 -4.67
C SER A 251 8.55 -20.58 -3.15
N GLY A 252 8.24 -21.81 -2.68
CA GLY A 252 8.33 -22.15 -1.24
C GLY A 252 7.22 -21.56 -0.36
N ALA A 253 7.59 -20.77 0.66
CA ALA A 253 6.70 -20.29 1.72
C ALA A 253 5.43 -19.55 1.25
N TYR A 254 5.47 -18.94 0.07
CA TYR A 254 4.29 -18.29 -0.51
C TYR A 254 3.20 -19.31 -0.88
N ARG A 255 3.56 -20.45 -1.45
CA ARG A 255 2.59 -21.51 -1.81
C ARG A 255 1.87 -22.05 -0.59
N ASP A 256 2.60 -22.23 0.51
CA ASP A 256 2.03 -22.67 1.79
C ASP A 256 1.06 -21.62 2.34
N TRP A 257 1.38 -20.34 2.22
CA TRP A 257 0.51 -19.25 2.63
C TRP A 257 -0.79 -19.22 1.81
N VAL A 258 -0.71 -19.28 0.48
CA VAL A 258 -1.89 -19.30 -0.41
C VAL A 258 -2.79 -20.50 -0.10
N THR A 259 -2.22 -21.69 0.06
CA THR A 259 -2.94 -22.91 0.39
C THR A 259 -3.72 -22.77 1.70
N ASN A 260 -3.07 -22.25 2.74
CA ASN A 260 -3.68 -22.10 4.06
C ASN A 260 -4.73 -20.97 4.12
N HIS A 261 -4.60 -19.95 3.27
CA HIS A 261 -5.46 -18.78 3.34
C HIS A 261 -6.70 -18.87 2.45
N TYR A 262 -6.58 -19.48 1.28
CA TYR A 262 -7.67 -19.54 0.30
C TYR A 262 -8.31 -20.92 0.14
N GLN A 263 -7.57 -22.04 0.28
CA GLN A 263 -8.13 -23.38 0.13
C GLN A 263 -8.89 -23.87 1.36
N GLY A 264 -8.74 -23.24 2.52
CA GLY A 264 -9.50 -23.53 3.73
C GLY A 264 -10.86 -22.81 3.84
N GLN A 265 -11.25 -22.03 2.83
CA GLN A 265 -12.49 -21.23 2.82
C GLN A 265 -13.52 -21.66 1.76
N ALA A 266 -13.26 -22.75 1.03
CA ALA A 266 -14.16 -23.35 0.05
C ALA A 266 -15.16 -24.30 0.70
#